data_f46cff16a3bd891a9d96b437412c7402
#
_entry.id   f46cff16a3bd891a9d96b437412c7402
#
_cell.length_a   1.000
_cell.length_b   1.000
_cell.length_c   1.000
_cell.angle_alpha   90.00
_cell.angle_beta   90.00
_cell.angle_gamma   90.00
#
_symmetry.space_group_name_H-M   'P 1'
#
loop_
_entity.id
_entity.type
_entity.pdbx_description
1 polymer ?
#
loop_
_entity_poly.entity_id
_entity_poly.type
_entity_poly.pdbx_seq_one_letter_code
_entity_poly.pdbx_strand_id
1 'polypeptide(L)'
;EIGCVDIIATENIAELHYQDEADLHLTWDFNVDPMSCILAHRYGGKVFYFDEFVLENSTTQDTINAIIRKYPNHKGNIFINGDASGDNRSTQSEWSNYVIIRNTLRRHYPHLGIHLHVRPSKPRIKHRIAAFNAMVKDCYGNRKILIDKKCEKLLYNIHNLKYKVGTDEV
;
A
#
# COMPACT_ATOMS: atom_id res chain seq x y z
N GLU A 1 -10.86 25.18 1.27
CA GLU A 1 -10.69 23.76 0.87
C GLU A 1 -10.55 22.90 2.12
N ILE A 2 -11.40 21.88 2.24
CA ILE A 2 -11.38 20.97 3.39
C ILE A 2 -10.58 19.72 2.98
N GLY A 3 -9.55 19.38 3.76
CA GLY A 3 -8.80 18.13 3.57
C GLY A 3 -9.69 16.91 3.79
N CYS A 4 -9.45 15.84 3.01
CA CYS A 4 -10.19 14.59 3.14
C CYS A 4 -9.72 13.74 4.31
N VAL A 5 -8.45 13.88 4.69
CA VAL A 5 -7.81 13.07 5.73
C VAL A 5 -7.53 13.96 6.93
N ASP A 6 -7.84 13.49 8.12
CA ASP A 6 -7.43 14.13 9.36
C ASP A 6 -5.91 14.29 9.36
N ILE A 7 -5.44 15.38 9.93
CA ILE A 7 -4.02 15.73 9.88
C ILE A 7 -3.20 14.59 10.46
N ILE A 8 -2.31 14.05 9.64
CA ILE A 8 -1.22 13.20 10.12
C ILE A 8 -0.35 14.07 11.03
N ALA A 9 -0.43 13.82 12.31
CA ALA A 9 0.37 14.55 13.28
C ALA A 9 1.75 13.90 13.46
N THR A 10 2.62 14.57 14.20
CA THR A 10 3.96 14.06 14.53
C THR A 10 3.91 12.66 15.13
N GLU A 11 2.84 12.34 15.88
CA GLU A 11 2.63 11.04 16.51
C GLU A 11 2.28 9.91 15.52
N ASN A 12 1.94 10.24 14.28
CA ASN A 12 1.79 9.26 13.19
C ASN A 12 3.08 9.06 12.40
N ILE A 13 4.10 9.90 12.63
CA ILE A 13 5.39 9.81 11.95
C ILE A 13 6.38 9.13 12.88
N ALA A 14 7.05 8.10 12.40
CA ALA A 14 8.04 7.37 13.17
C ALA A 14 9.19 6.92 12.27
N GLU A 15 10.34 6.63 12.86
CA GLU A 15 11.39 5.86 12.20
C GLU A 15 11.05 4.39 12.31
N LEU A 16 10.79 3.75 11.18
CA LEU A 16 10.32 2.36 11.11
C LEU A 16 11.36 1.49 10.41
N HIS A 17 11.54 0.29 10.94
CA HIS A 17 12.48 -0.67 10.39
C HIS A 17 11.75 -1.86 9.80
N TYR A 18 12.24 -2.32 8.66
CA TYR A 18 11.84 -3.59 8.08
C TYR A 18 12.21 -4.75 9.03
N GLN A 19 11.28 -5.71 9.15
CA GLN A 19 11.46 -6.92 9.95
C GLN A 19 11.27 -8.14 9.03
N ASP A 20 12.32 -8.90 8.81
CA ASP A 20 12.32 -10.01 7.87
C ASP A 20 11.41 -11.19 8.27
N GLU A 21 11.12 -11.34 9.56
CA GLU A 21 10.24 -12.39 10.09
C GLU A 21 8.78 -11.96 10.25
N ALA A 22 8.49 -10.67 10.16
CA ALA A 22 7.12 -10.16 10.26
C ALA A 22 6.39 -10.29 8.92
N ASP A 23 5.07 -10.48 8.97
CA ASP A 23 4.24 -10.48 7.76
C ASP A 23 4.41 -9.18 6.97
N LEU A 24 4.61 -9.31 5.66
CA LEU A 24 4.80 -8.18 4.74
C LEU A 24 3.52 -7.92 3.95
N HIS A 25 3.01 -6.70 4.03
CA HIS A 25 1.87 -6.24 3.25
C HIS A 25 2.35 -5.35 2.11
N LEU A 26 2.05 -5.74 0.88
CA LEU A 26 2.28 -4.99 -0.35
C LEU A 26 0.96 -4.39 -0.81
N THR A 27 0.83 -3.08 -0.78
CA THR A 27 -0.38 -2.38 -1.26
C THR A 27 -0.07 -1.70 -2.57
N TRP A 28 -0.71 -2.17 -3.64
CA TRP A 28 -0.47 -1.76 -5.01
C TRP A 28 -1.50 -0.75 -5.50
N ASP A 29 -1.02 0.25 -6.22
CA ASP A 29 -1.80 1.11 -7.10
C ASP A 29 -1.27 0.96 -8.53
N PHE A 30 -2.08 0.33 -9.38
CA PHE A 30 -1.72 -0.05 -10.76
C PHE A 30 -1.98 1.09 -11.74
N ASN A 31 -1.39 2.23 -11.50
CA ASN A 31 -1.39 3.31 -12.47
C ASN A 31 -0.39 3.03 -13.61
N VAL A 32 -0.62 3.63 -14.76
CA VAL A 32 0.29 3.47 -15.89
C VAL A 32 1.62 4.15 -15.62
N ASP A 33 1.59 5.29 -14.95
CA ASP A 33 2.78 6.08 -14.59
C ASP A 33 2.44 7.11 -13.51
N PRO A 34 3.06 7.08 -12.35
CA PRO A 34 4.00 6.04 -11.88
C PRO A 34 3.30 4.78 -11.35
N MET A 35 3.95 3.63 -11.49
CA MET A 35 3.58 2.42 -10.75
C MET A 35 3.95 2.58 -9.28
N SER A 36 3.03 2.28 -8.36
CA SER A 36 3.34 2.44 -6.94
C SER A 36 2.95 1.24 -6.08
N CYS A 37 3.80 0.97 -5.10
CA CYS A 37 3.57 -0.04 -4.08
C CYS A 37 4.06 0.49 -2.73
N ILE A 38 3.22 0.40 -1.71
CA ILE A 38 3.56 0.77 -0.33
C ILE A 38 3.72 -0.51 0.48
N LEU A 39 4.78 -0.55 1.28
CA LEU A 39 5.14 -1.68 2.13
C LEU A 39 4.80 -1.39 3.59
N ALA A 40 4.15 -2.36 4.23
CA ALA A 40 3.79 -2.26 5.63
C ALA A 40 3.94 -3.58 6.38
N HIS A 41 4.16 -3.47 7.69
CA HIS A 41 3.91 -4.53 8.66
C HIS A 41 2.60 -4.25 9.40
N ARG A 42 1.91 -5.32 9.84
CA ARG A 42 0.67 -5.20 10.62
C ARG A 42 0.75 -6.11 11.83
N TYR A 43 0.73 -5.52 13.02
CA TYR A 43 0.65 -6.25 14.29
C TYR A 43 0.08 -5.36 15.40
N GLY A 44 -0.45 -5.97 16.45
CA GLY A 44 -1.01 -5.25 17.59
C GLY A 44 -2.14 -4.28 17.24
N GLY A 45 -2.90 -4.56 16.17
CA GLY A 45 -3.97 -3.67 15.69
C GLY A 45 -3.49 -2.40 15.01
N LYS A 46 -2.18 -2.28 14.74
CA LYS A 46 -1.55 -1.14 14.08
C LYS A 46 -1.00 -1.52 12.72
N VAL A 47 -0.82 -0.50 11.86
CA VAL A 47 -0.19 -0.60 10.55
C VAL A 47 1.04 0.30 10.53
N PHE A 48 2.16 -0.24 10.13
CA PHE A 48 3.46 0.40 10.09
C PHE A 48 3.93 0.49 8.63
N TYR A 49 3.69 1.61 7.97
CA TYR A 49 4.14 1.88 6.60
C TYR A 49 5.61 2.29 6.63
N PHE A 50 6.49 1.36 6.30
CA PHE A 50 7.94 1.55 6.48
C PHE A 50 8.69 1.83 5.18
N ASP A 51 8.09 1.60 4.00
CA ASP A 51 8.75 1.86 2.72
C ASP A 51 7.74 2.07 1.59
N GLU A 52 8.18 2.73 0.52
CA GLU A 52 7.40 2.92 -0.69
C GLU A 52 8.26 2.75 -1.96
N PHE A 53 7.65 2.24 -2.99
CA PHE A 53 8.21 2.16 -4.33
C PHE A 53 7.30 2.94 -5.28
N VAL A 54 7.80 4.02 -5.82
CA VAL A 54 7.11 4.84 -6.82
C VAL A 54 8.03 4.96 -8.01
N LEU A 55 7.74 4.21 -9.07
CA LEU A 55 8.62 4.05 -10.22
C LEU A 55 7.95 4.59 -11.47
N GLU A 56 8.56 5.60 -12.08
CA GLU A 56 8.14 6.14 -13.38
C GLU A 56 8.56 5.20 -14.52
N ASN A 57 7.79 5.18 -15.60
CA ASN A 57 8.04 4.37 -16.79
C ASN A 57 8.39 2.90 -16.48
N SER A 58 7.71 2.33 -15.47
CA SER A 58 7.99 0.98 -15.00
C SER A 58 6.77 0.07 -15.12
N THR A 59 7.05 -1.23 -15.22
CA THR A 59 6.04 -2.27 -15.22
C THR A 59 5.84 -2.85 -13.81
N THR A 60 4.75 -3.59 -13.64
CA THR A 60 4.53 -4.39 -12.42
C THR A 60 5.70 -5.34 -12.14
N GLN A 61 6.28 -5.94 -13.19
CA GLN A 61 7.43 -6.83 -13.07
C GLN A 61 8.68 -6.09 -12.58
N ASP A 62 8.91 -4.87 -13.06
CA ASP A 62 10.07 -4.07 -12.64
C ASP A 62 9.96 -3.69 -11.16
N THR A 63 8.76 -3.27 -10.76
CA THR A 63 8.49 -2.87 -9.37
C THR A 63 8.63 -4.04 -8.41
N ILE A 64 8.05 -5.21 -8.70
CA ILE A 64 8.20 -6.37 -7.82
C ILE A 64 9.64 -6.87 -7.75
N ASN A 65 10.38 -6.80 -8.85
CA ASN A 65 11.81 -7.13 -8.86
C ASN A 65 12.64 -6.15 -8.00
N ALA A 66 12.29 -4.87 -8.00
CA ALA A 66 12.94 -3.87 -7.14
C ALA A 66 12.69 -4.16 -5.65
N ILE A 67 11.46 -4.52 -5.29
CA ILE A 67 11.10 -4.91 -3.91
C ILE A 67 11.91 -6.15 -3.48
N ILE A 68 11.95 -7.18 -4.32
CA ILE A 68 12.70 -8.43 -4.03
C ILE A 68 14.19 -8.14 -3.85
N ARG A 69 14.78 -7.30 -4.71
CA ARG A 69 16.20 -6.93 -4.58
C ARG A 69 16.50 -6.21 -3.27
N LYS A 70 15.57 -5.40 -2.77
CA LYS A 70 15.74 -4.67 -1.50
C LYS A 70 15.55 -5.56 -0.27
N TYR A 71 14.68 -6.57 -0.37
CA TYR A 71 14.30 -7.46 0.74
C TYR A 71 14.46 -8.95 0.40
N PRO A 72 15.64 -9.41 -0.06
CA PRO A 72 15.81 -10.74 -0.64
C PRO A 72 15.62 -11.90 0.35
N ASN A 73 15.78 -11.64 1.63
CA ASN A 73 15.79 -12.67 2.70
C ASN A 73 14.53 -12.62 3.58
N HIS A 74 13.41 -12.14 3.03
CA HIS A 74 12.15 -12.12 3.76
C HIS A 74 11.70 -13.53 4.16
N LYS A 75 11.15 -13.69 5.37
CA LYS A 75 10.79 -14.97 5.98
C LYS A 75 9.32 -15.06 6.41
N GLY A 76 8.67 -13.90 6.64
CA GLY A 76 7.24 -13.83 6.99
C GLY A 76 6.33 -14.10 5.79
N ASN A 77 5.03 -14.25 6.03
CA ASN A 77 4.07 -14.33 4.92
C ASN A 77 3.98 -13.02 4.16
N ILE A 78 3.57 -13.08 2.89
CA ILE A 78 3.39 -11.91 2.04
C ILE A 78 1.92 -11.78 1.66
N PHE A 79 1.35 -10.61 1.93
CA PHE A 79 -0.03 -10.25 1.63
C PHE A 79 -0.05 -9.20 0.52
N ILE A 80 -0.67 -9.55 -0.61
CA ILE A 80 -0.82 -8.68 -1.77
C ILE A 80 -2.17 -7.99 -1.65
N ASN A 81 -2.17 -6.66 -1.50
CA ASN A 81 -3.35 -5.82 -1.40
C ASN A 81 -3.41 -4.86 -2.59
N GLY A 82 -4.61 -4.48 -2.97
CA GLY A 82 -4.84 -3.51 -4.05
C GLY A 82 -6.31 -3.49 -4.43
N ASP A 83 -6.63 -2.84 -5.53
CA ASP A 83 -7.99 -2.78 -6.03
C ASP A 83 -8.27 -3.81 -7.14
N ALA A 84 -9.55 -3.97 -7.50
CA ALA A 84 -9.97 -4.92 -8.53
C ALA A 84 -9.40 -4.62 -9.93
N SER A 85 -8.90 -3.41 -10.18
CA SER A 85 -8.32 -3.03 -11.49
C SER A 85 -7.04 -3.81 -11.81
N GLY A 86 -6.31 -4.27 -10.80
CA GLY A 86 -5.11 -5.10 -10.98
C GLY A 86 -5.40 -6.49 -11.55
N ASP A 87 -6.66 -6.93 -11.56
CA ASP A 87 -7.06 -8.20 -12.18
C ASP A 87 -7.38 -8.07 -13.67
N ASN A 88 -7.45 -6.86 -14.20
CA ASN A 88 -7.61 -6.63 -15.62
C ASN A 88 -6.33 -7.04 -16.37
N ARG A 89 -6.50 -7.72 -17.52
CA ARG A 89 -5.38 -7.97 -18.43
C ARG A 89 -4.82 -6.64 -18.92
N SER A 90 -3.52 -6.44 -18.80
CA SER A 90 -2.89 -5.28 -19.38
C SER A 90 -2.80 -5.46 -20.91
N THR A 91 -2.85 -4.37 -21.66
CA THR A 91 -2.65 -4.38 -23.11
C THR A 91 -1.24 -4.88 -23.52
N GLN A 92 -0.33 -5.00 -22.57
CA GLN A 92 1.05 -5.44 -22.76
C GLN A 92 1.34 -6.85 -22.23
N SER A 93 0.36 -7.49 -21.53
CA SER A 93 0.54 -8.81 -20.93
C SER A 93 -0.77 -9.60 -20.98
N GLU A 94 -0.68 -10.90 -21.33
CA GLU A 94 -1.80 -11.84 -21.24
C GLU A 94 -2.21 -12.16 -19.78
N TRP A 95 -1.39 -11.74 -18.82
CA TRP A 95 -1.56 -12.01 -17.40
C TRP A 95 -1.99 -10.76 -16.63
N SER A 96 -2.89 -10.93 -15.67
CA SER A 96 -3.20 -9.83 -14.75
C SER A 96 -1.99 -9.47 -13.90
N ASN A 97 -1.94 -8.20 -13.43
CA ASN A 97 -0.87 -7.72 -12.56
C ASN A 97 -0.70 -8.60 -11.31
N TYR A 98 -1.80 -9.07 -10.72
CA TYR A 98 -1.75 -9.94 -9.55
C TYR A 98 -1.14 -11.31 -9.83
N VAL A 99 -1.37 -11.87 -11.02
CA VAL A 99 -0.73 -13.13 -11.43
C VAL A 99 0.77 -12.94 -11.59
N ILE A 100 1.21 -11.84 -12.20
CA ILE A 100 2.63 -11.50 -12.35
C ILE A 100 3.31 -11.41 -10.98
N ILE A 101 2.74 -10.62 -10.06
CA ILE A 101 3.27 -10.42 -8.71
C ILE A 101 3.36 -11.76 -7.97
N ARG A 102 2.26 -12.50 -7.92
CA ARG A 102 2.19 -13.77 -7.19
C ARG A 102 3.19 -14.79 -7.71
N ASN A 103 3.30 -14.94 -9.03
CA ASN A 103 4.21 -15.91 -9.64
C ASN A 103 5.68 -15.52 -9.40
N THR A 104 6.00 -14.24 -9.48
CA THR A 104 7.35 -13.74 -9.21
C THR A 104 7.74 -13.94 -7.76
N LEU A 105 6.83 -13.62 -6.81
CA LEU A 105 7.06 -13.86 -5.38
C LEU A 105 7.23 -15.34 -5.06
N ARG A 106 6.36 -16.22 -5.58
CA ARG A 106 6.47 -17.67 -5.36
C ARG A 106 7.76 -18.28 -5.89
N ARG A 107 8.26 -17.75 -6.99
CA ARG A 107 9.54 -18.18 -7.57
C ARG A 107 10.72 -17.80 -6.68
N HIS A 108 10.68 -16.61 -6.11
CA HIS A 108 11.78 -16.10 -5.29
C HIS A 108 11.70 -16.59 -3.83
N TYR A 109 10.49 -16.67 -3.28
CA TYR A 109 10.22 -17.11 -1.91
C TYR A 109 9.36 -18.39 -1.90
N PRO A 110 9.89 -19.53 -2.34
CA PRO A 110 9.09 -20.76 -2.57
C PRO A 110 8.48 -21.34 -1.28
N HIS A 111 9.00 -20.98 -0.12
CA HIS A 111 8.56 -21.51 1.18
C HIS A 111 7.59 -20.58 1.93
N LEU A 112 7.33 -19.38 1.40
CA LEU A 112 6.47 -18.42 2.07
C LEU A 112 5.00 -18.53 1.65
N GLY A 113 4.09 -18.23 2.58
CA GLY A 113 2.69 -18.02 2.27
C GLY A 113 2.49 -16.72 1.48
N ILE A 114 1.98 -16.83 0.24
CA ILE A 114 1.65 -15.69 -0.61
C ILE A 114 0.13 -15.58 -0.73
N HIS A 115 -0.44 -14.55 -0.13
CA HIS A 115 -1.88 -14.35 0.01
C HIS A 115 -2.36 -13.16 -0.79
N LEU A 116 -3.43 -13.34 -1.58
CA LEU A 116 -4.06 -12.27 -2.33
C LEU A 116 -5.29 -11.76 -1.56
N HIS A 117 -5.23 -10.50 -1.15
CA HIS A 117 -6.29 -9.80 -0.41
C HIS A 117 -6.88 -8.67 -1.26
N VAL A 118 -7.51 -9.04 -2.36
CA VAL A 118 -8.19 -8.10 -3.26
C VAL A 118 -9.69 -8.23 -3.08
N ARG A 119 -10.36 -7.12 -2.85
CA ARG A 119 -11.82 -7.08 -2.73
C ARG A 119 -12.46 -7.07 -4.12
N PRO A 120 -13.55 -7.81 -4.34
CA PRO A 120 -14.25 -7.84 -5.63
C PRO A 120 -14.93 -6.51 -5.98
N SER A 121 -15.19 -5.65 -4.98
CA SER A 121 -15.82 -4.35 -5.16
C SER A 121 -15.08 -3.25 -4.39
N LYS A 122 -15.10 -2.03 -4.93
CA LYS A 122 -14.53 -0.85 -4.27
C LYS A 122 -15.59 -0.23 -3.35
N PRO A 123 -15.33 -0.12 -2.02
CA PRO A 123 -16.16 0.71 -1.15
C PRO A 123 -16.17 2.16 -1.65
N ARG A 124 -17.26 2.88 -1.38
CA ARG A 124 -17.34 4.32 -1.71
C ARG A 124 -16.17 5.07 -1.10
N ILE A 125 -15.65 6.08 -1.82
CA ILE A 125 -14.48 6.87 -1.42
C ILE A 125 -14.62 7.40 0.00
N LYS A 126 -15.77 8.00 0.33
CA LYS A 126 -16.03 8.53 1.68
C LYS A 126 -15.92 7.47 2.81
N HIS A 127 -16.33 6.23 2.55
CA HIS A 127 -16.20 5.16 3.55
C HIS A 127 -14.74 4.73 3.73
N ARG A 128 -13.94 4.75 2.64
CA ARG A 128 -12.51 4.46 2.72
C ARG A 128 -11.76 5.53 3.48
N ILE A 129 -12.08 6.82 3.23
CA ILE A 129 -11.49 7.96 3.93
C ILE A 129 -11.88 7.92 5.42
N ALA A 130 -13.15 7.69 5.74
CA ALA A 130 -13.60 7.59 7.13
C ALA A 130 -12.90 6.46 7.90
N ALA A 131 -12.76 5.28 7.26
CA ALA A 131 -12.04 4.16 7.85
C ALA A 131 -10.56 4.47 8.07
N PHE A 132 -9.92 5.17 7.12
CA PHE A 132 -8.53 5.59 7.25
C PHE A 132 -8.36 6.60 8.38
N ASN A 133 -9.23 7.62 8.46
CA ASN A 133 -9.21 8.64 9.51
C ASN A 133 -9.37 8.02 10.91
N ALA A 134 -10.26 7.03 11.05
CA ALA A 134 -10.42 6.31 12.32
C ALA A 134 -9.16 5.53 12.74
N MET A 135 -8.28 5.20 11.79
CA MET A 135 -6.98 4.61 12.08
C MET A 135 -5.88 5.65 12.30
N VAL A 136 -5.97 6.81 11.65
CA VAL A 136 -5.05 7.94 11.90
C VAL A 136 -5.18 8.40 13.34
N LYS A 137 -6.43 8.61 13.80
CA LYS A 137 -6.74 8.94 15.19
C LYS A 137 -8.17 8.51 15.51
N ASP A 138 -8.36 7.60 16.45
CA ASP A 138 -9.70 7.20 16.89
C ASP A 138 -10.30 8.20 17.90
N CYS A 139 -11.56 7.99 18.25
CA CYS A 139 -12.28 8.87 19.21
C CYS A 139 -11.68 8.90 20.62
N TYR A 140 -10.82 7.94 20.95
CA TYR A 140 -10.07 7.89 22.21
C TYR A 140 -8.66 8.50 22.09
N GLY A 141 -8.30 9.02 20.92
CA GLY A 141 -6.99 9.60 20.66
C GLY A 141 -5.91 8.58 20.28
N ASN A 142 -6.25 7.28 20.16
CA ASN A 142 -5.28 6.27 19.77
C ASN A 142 -4.94 6.37 18.29
N ARG A 143 -3.68 6.18 17.97
CA ARG A 143 -3.16 6.17 16.59
C ARG A 143 -2.74 4.76 16.21
N LYS A 144 -3.37 4.24 15.15
CA LYS A 144 -3.17 2.87 14.67
C LYS A 144 -2.37 2.84 13.36
N ILE A 145 -2.11 4.01 12.76
CA ILE A 145 -1.25 4.17 11.59
C ILE A 145 0.02 4.90 12.01
N LEU A 146 1.15 4.32 11.64
CA LEU A 146 2.47 4.92 11.72
C LEU A 146 3.11 4.87 10.34
N ILE A 147 3.74 5.98 9.93
CA ILE A 147 4.35 6.15 8.61
C ILE A 147 5.78 6.60 8.79
N ASP A 148 6.71 5.93 8.14
CA ASP A 148 8.10 6.36 8.10
C ASP A 148 8.22 7.64 7.27
N LYS A 149 9.04 8.57 7.76
CA LYS A 149 9.30 9.84 7.06
C LYS A 149 9.87 9.67 5.64
N LYS A 150 10.49 8.53 5.34
CA LYS A 150 10.99 8.22 3.99
C LYS A 150 9.88 7.86 2.99
N CYS A 151 8.64 7.59 3.46
CA CYS A 151 7.46 7.44 2.60
C CYS A 151 6.94 8.82 2.17
N GLU A 152 7.79 9.60 1.51
CA GLU A 152 7.54 11.02 1.19
C GLU A 152 6.36 11.21 0.26
N LYS A 153 6.22 10.33 -0.74
CA LYS A 153 5.12 10.41 -1.71
C LYS A 153 3.78 10.05 -1.08
N LEU A 154 3.75 9.03 -0.23
CA LEU A 154 2.57 8.66 0.55
C LEU A 154 2.14 9.84 1.44
N LEU A 155 3.05 10.41 2.20
CA LEU A 155 2.78 11.56 3.07
C LEU A 155 2.30 12.77 2.26
N TYR A 156 2.96 13.09 1.15
CA TYR A 156 2.55 14.16 0.26
C TYR A 156 1.12 13.96 -0.26
N ASN A 157 0.79 12.77 -0.74
CA ASN A 157 -0.52 12.45 -1.28
C ASN A 157 -1.61 12.54 -0.19
N ILE A 158 -1.35 12.05 1.01
CA ILE A 158 -2.30 12.15 2.14
C ILE A 158 -2.59 13.60 2.49
N HIS A 159 -1.56 14.44 2.60
CA HIS A 159 -1.72 15.87 2.93
C HIS A 159 -2.44 16.66 1.84
N ASN A 160 -2.32 16.26 0.58
CA ASN A 160 -2.91 16.95 -0.55
C ASN A 160 -4.25 16.36 -1.02
N LEU A 161 -4.73 15.29 -0.38
CA LEU A 161 -6.02 14.70 -0.70
C LEU A 161 -7.14 15.62 -0.24
N LYS A 162 -7.95 16.14 -1.18
CA LYS A 162 -9.03 17.09 -0.93
C LYS A 162 -10.30 16.67 -1.64
N TYR A 163 -11.46 16.96 -1.04
CA TYR A 163 -12.73 16.80 -1.73
C TYR A 163 -12.86 17.81 -2.85
N LYS A 164 -13.43 17.41 -3.96
CA LYS A 164 -13.85 18.34 -5.02
C LYS A 164 -14.94 19.26 -4.48
N VAL A 165 -14.87 20.53 -4.82
CA VAL A 165 -15.82 21.54 -4.35
C VAL A 165 -17.26 21.13 -4.69
N GLY A 166 -18.10 21.01 -3.66
CA GLY A 166 -19.53 20.68 -3.82
C GLY A 166 -19.84 19.21 -4.07
N THR A 167 -18.87 18.31 -3.92
CA THR A 167 -19.07 16.86 -4.11
C THR A 167 -18.42 16.05 -2.99
N ASP A 168 -18.83 14.76 -2.88
CA ASP A 168 -18.18 13.76 -2.04
C ASP A 168 -17.03 13.02 -2.80
N GLU A 169 -16.61 13.55 -3.96
CA GLU A 169 -15.54 13.00 -4.79
C GLU A 169 -14.19 13.63 -4.45
N VAL A 170 -13.12 12.89 -4.68
CA VAL A 170 -11.72 13.29 -4.42
C VAL A 170 -10.97 13.51 -5.72
#